data_2d4c66914898c705b281042247f16fba
#
_entry.id   2d4c66914898c705b281042247f16fba
#
_cell.length_a   1.000
_cell.length_b   1.000
_cell.length_c   1.000
_cell.angle_alpha   90.00
_cell.angle_beta   90.00
_cell.angle_gamma   90.00
#
_symmetry.space_group_name_H-M   'P 1'
#
loop_
_entity.id
_entity.type
_entity.pdbx_description
1 polymer ?
#
loop_
_entity_poly.entity_id
_entity_poly.type
_entity_poly.pdbx_seq_one_letter_code
_entity_poly.pdbx_strand_id
1 'polypeptide(L)'
;TGSGKTYLVQTLAKLLDVPLAITDATSLTEAGYIGDDIESVVSKLLAAADNDVERAEHGIIFIDEIDKIAKKKNTNQRDVSGEAVQQGMLKLLEGSDVEVPVGANSKNAMVPLTTVNTSNILFICGGAFPDLEEIIKERLNKKAAIGFQADLKDKYDNDKNLLNKVTVEDLRMFGMVPEFLGRLPIIFTLQGLDEDMLVKILKEPRNAILKQYEKLLEMDEVKLEFEENALRAIAKKALEKDTGARALRAILEEYMLDIMYEIPKDDSIGEVIITKEYIEHTGGPKILLRGQEPLLLQ
;
A
#
# COMPACT_ATOMS: atom_id res chain seq x y z
N THR A 1 -0.31 -7.95 0.46
CA THR A 1 0.45 -7.05 -0.42
C THR A 1 -0.47 -6.41 -1.46
N GLY A 2 -0.23 -5.14 -1.84
CA GLY A 2 -1.05 -4.48 -2.88
C GLY A 2 -2.48 -4.10 -2.47
N SER A 3 -2.83 -4.12 -1.19
CA SER A 3 -4.16 -3.75 -0.66
C SER A 3 -4.40 -2.24 -0.52
N GLY A 4 -3.43 -1.40 -0.92
CA GLY A 4 -3.59 0.06 -0.90
C GLY A 4 -3.20 0.75 0.40
N LYS A 5 -2.45 0.12 1.32
CA LYS A 5 -1.99 0.72 2.60
C LYS A 5 -1.37 2.11 2.41
N THR A 6 -0.37 2.20 1.57
CA THR A 6 0.35 3.46 1.30
C THR A 6 -0.57 4.53 0.70
N TYR A 7 -1.46 4.14 -0.23
CA TYR A 7 -2.44 5.05 -0.82
C TYR A 7 -3.44 5.60 0.21
N LEU A 8 -3.88 4.75 1.14
CA LEU A 8 -4.76 5.15 2.23
C LEU A 8 -4.12 6.23 3.10
N VAL A 9 -2.85 6.04 3.49
CA VAL A 9 -2.12 7.01 4.31
C VAL A 9 -1.87 8.32 3.55
N GLN A 10 -1.50 8.25 2.27
CA GLN A 10 -1.36 9.43 1.41
C GLN A 10 -2.66 10.22 1.29
N THR A 11 -3.78 9.51 1.17
CA THR A 11 -5.11 10.14 1.12
C THR A 11 -5.46 10.80 2.44
N LEU A 12 -5.17 10.13 3.57
CA LEU A 12 -5.37 10.68 4.92
C LEU A 12 -4.56 11.96 5.12
N ALA A 13 -3.27 11.96 4.78
CA ALA A 13 -2.41 13.13 4.91
C ALA A 13 -2.92 14.32 4.08
N LYS A 14 -3.39 14.07 2.85
CA LYS A 14 -4.01 15.09 1.99
C LYS A 14 -5.31 15.64 2.57
N LEU A 15 -6.16 14.79 3.14
CA LEU A 15 -7.42 15.21 3.76
C LEU A 15 -7.20 16.05 5.01
N LEU A 16 -6.17 15.75 5.78
CA LEU A 16 -5.79 16.50 6.98
C LEU A 16 -4.92 17.72 6.68
N ASP A 17 -4.44 17.85 5.44
CA ASP A 17 -3.50 18.91 5.00
C ASP A 17 -2.24 18.95 5.87
N VAL A 18 -1.65 17.80 6.13
CA VAL A 18 -0.44 17.64 6.93
C VAL A 18 0.71 17.01 6.12
N PRO A 19 1.97 17.33 6.46
CA PRO A 19 3.12 16.71 5.80
C PRO A 19 3.17 15.19 6.09
N LEU A 20 3.67 14.44 5.12
CA LEU A 20 3.77 12.98 5.19
C LEU A 20 5.19 12.55 4.81
N ALA A 21 5.83 11.78 5.69
CA ALA A 21 7.02 11.01 5.37
C ALA A 21 6.68 9.52 5.23
N ILE A 22 7.21 8.90 4.18
CA ILE A 22 7.07 7.46 3.94
C ILE A 22 8.47 6.86 3.98
N THR A 23 8.63 5.78 4.74
CA THR A 23 9.87 5.02 4.82
C THR A 23 9.58 3.52 4.85
N ASP A 24 10.58 2.73 4.48
CA ASP A 24 10.55 1.28 4.57
C ASP A 24 11.33 0.86 5.82
N ALA A 25 10.75 -0.01 6.64
CA ALA A 25 11.40 -0.48 7.87
C ALA A 25 12.72 -1.22 7.60
N THR A 26 12.85 -1.84 6.40
CA THR A 26 14.08 -2.57 6.03
C THR A 26 15.26 -1.64 5.68
N SER A 27 14.97 -0.37 5.37
CA SER A 27 16.02 0.63 5.12
C SER A 27 16.58 1.22 6.41
N LEU A 28 15.88 1.05 7.54
CA LEU A 28 16.26 1.61 8.82
C LEU A 28 17.25 0.71 9.54
N THR A 29 18.26 1.32 10.14
CA THR A 29 19.27 0.63 10.94
C THR A 29 19.51 1.36 12.26
N GLU A 30 20.05 0.64 13.23
CA GLU A 30 20.57 1.27 14.46
C GLU A 30 21.75 2.16 14.12
N ALA A 31 21.87 3.29 14.81
CA ALA A 31 22.92 4.30 14.58
C ALA A 31 24.34 3.65 14.58
N GLY A 32 25.09 3.93 13.50
CA GLY A 32 26.46 3.41 13.31
C GLY A 32 26.60 2.22 12.38
N TYR A 33 25.50 1.68 11.82
CA TYR A 33 25.51 0.66 10.76
C TYR A 33 25.20 1.25 9.38
N ILE A 34 25.47 0.49 8.32
CA ILE A 34 25.17 0.90 6.95
C ILE A 34 23.63 0.87 6.75
N GLY A 35 23.04 2.04 6.52
CA GLY A 35 21.59 2.23 6.30
C GLY A 35 21.16 3.62 6.76
N ASP A 36 19.87 3.92 6.59
CA ASP A 36 19.27 5.15 7.10
C ASP A 36 19.14 5.05 8.64
N ASP A 37 19.68 6.05 9.35
CA ASP A 37 19.45 6.17 10.79
C ASP A 37 17.93 6.35 11.05
N ILE A 38 17.42 5.75 12.13
CA ILE A 38 16.02 5.84 12.53
C ILE A 38 15.54 7.29 12.61
N GLU A 39 16.40 8.21 13.06
CA GLU A 39 16.09 9.63 13.14
C GLU A 39 15.99 10.32 11.75
N SER A 40 16.53 9.71 10.69
CA SER A 40 16.41 10.22 9.31
C SER A 40 14.95 10.31 8.82
N VAL A 41 14.06 9.52 9.42
CA VAL A 41 12.62 9.56 9.13
C VAL A 41 12.02 10.93 9.48
N VAL A 42 12.49 11.53 10.59
CA VAL A 42 12.08 12.86 11.02
C VAL A 42 12.64 13.93 10.07
N SER A 43 13.86 13.75 9.56
CA SER A 43 14.42 14.62 8.52
C SER A 43 13.59 14.61 7.24
N LYS A 44 13.11 13.41 6.81
CA LYS A 44 12.21 13.26 5.66
C LYS A 44 10.88 14.00 5.89
N LEU A 45 10.35 13.95 7.12
CA LEU A 45 9.12 14.66 7.46
C LEU A 45 9.33 16.17 7.47
N LEU A 46 10.44 16.66 8.02
CA LEU A 46 10.78 18.07 7.99
C LEU A 46 10.93 18.61 6.56
N ALA A 47 11.58 17.84 5.68
CA ALA A 47 11.68 18.18 4.26
C ALA A 47 10.29 18.21 3.57
N ALA A 48 9.39 17.27 3.90
CA ALA A 48 8.02 17.26 3.40
C ALA A 48 7.18 18.43 3.93
N ALA A 49 7.58 19.03 5.04
CA ALA A 49 6.99 20.22 5.63
C ALA A 49 7.63 21.54 5.13
N ASP A 50 8.43 21.51 4.06
CA ASP A 50 9.19 22.66 3.54
C ASP A 50 10.14 23.28 4.59
N ASN A 51 10.68 22.45 5.49
CA ASN A 51 11.51 22.80 6.65
C ASN A 51 10.81 23.66 7.72
N ASP A 52 9.49 23.64 7.74
CA ASP A 52 8.68 24.23 8.80
C ASP A 52 8.55 23.22 9.95
N VAL A 53 9.18 23.52 11.08
CA VAL A 53 9.21 22.63 12.26
C VAL A 53 7.82 22.45 12.86
N GLU A 54 7.02 23.51 13.00
CA GLU A 54 5.68 23.46 13.58
C GLU A 54 4.75 22.55 12.73
N ARG A 55 4.83 22.67 11.42
CA ARG A 55 4.10 21.78 10.52
C ARG A 55 4.59 20.34 10.59
N ALA A 56 5.90 20.12 10.68
CA ALA A 56 6.48 18.78 10.79
C ALA A 56 6.03 18.07 12.07
N GLU A 57 5.99 18.76 13.20
CA GLU A 57 5.57 18.24 14.50
C GLU A 57 4.10 17.78 14.54
N HIS A 58 3.28 18.17 13.57
CA HIS A 58 1.89 17.74 13.39
C HIS A 58 1.69 16.87 12.14
N GLY A 59 2.76 16.31 11.61
CA GLY A 59 2.76 15.48 10.42
C GLY A 59 2.46 14.00 10.69
N ILE A 60 2.57 13.22 9.62
CA ILE A 60 2.40 11.77 9.62
C ILE A 60 3.71 11.11 9.17
N ILE A 61 4.16 10.11 9.92
CA ILE A 61 5.23 9.20 9.51
C ILE A 61 4.61 7.83 9.24
N PHE A 62 4.72 7.36 8.00
CA PHE A 62 4.32 6.02 7.61
C PHE A 62 5.53 5.12 7.42
N ILE A 63 5.60 4.05 8.19
CA ILE A 63 6.65 3.04 8.12
C ILE A 63 6.05 1.78 7.51
N ASP A 64 6.42 1.49 6.25
CA ASP A 64 5.96 0.28 5.55
C ASP A 64 6.88 -0.91 5.83
N GLU A 65 6.43 -2.11 5.51
CA GLU A 65 7.15 -3.38 5.68
C GLU A 65 7.62 -3.67 7.10
N ILE A 66 6.86 -3.21 8.12
CA ILE A 66 7.21 -3.39 9.54
C ILE A 66 7.35 -4.87 9.95
N ASP A 67 6.68 -5.77 9.24
CA ASP A 67 6.77 -7.21 9.43
C ASP A 67 8.18 -7.78 9.13
N LYS A 68 8.97 -7.08 8.34
CA LYS A 68 10.33 -7.51 7.96
C LYS A 68 11.35 -7.34 9.09
N ILE A 69 11.06 -6.47 10.05
CA ILE A 69 11.90 -6.27 11.25
C ILE A 69 11.39 -7.07 12.46
N ALA A 70 10.44 -8.00 12.25
CA ALA A 70 10.05 -8.94 13.29
C ALA A 70 11.19 -9.90 13.62
N LYS A 71 11.34 -10.24 14.92
CA LYS A 71 12.36 -11.16 15.40
C LYS A 71 12.17 -12.55 14.81
N LYS A 72 13.19 -13.09 14.15
CA LYS A 72 13.18 -14.45 13.61
C LYS A 72 13.35 -15.49 14.71
N LYS A 73 12.48 -16.50 14.73
CA LYS A 73 12.41 -17.53 15.79
C LYS A 73 13.69 -18.38 15.97
N ASN A 74 14.64 -18.38 15.04
CA ASN A 74 15.75 -19.35 14.99
C ASN A 74 17.16 -18.74 14.95
N THR A 75 17.39 -17.50 15.37
CA THR A 75 18.74 -16.93 15.40
C THR A 75 19.24 -16.82 16.83
N ASN A 76 20.25 -17.66 17.18
CA ASN A 76 21.05 -17.51 18.40
C ASN A 76 22.01 -16.31 18.36
N GLN A 77 22.00 -15.53 17.28
CA GLN A 77 22.78 -14.31 17.10
C GLN A 77 21.90 -13.09 17.41
N ARG A 78 22.51 -12.06 18.01
CA ARG A 78 21.87 -10.77 18.24
C ARG A 78 21.34 -10.24 16.89
N ASP A 79 20.04 -10.14 16.75
CA ASP A 79 19.39 -9.63 15.55
C ASP A 79 19.52 -8.10 15.52
N VAL A 80 20.61 -7.65 14.90
CA VAL A 80 20.98 -6.22 14.83
C VAL A 80 20.05 -5.45 13.89
N SER A 81 19.34 -6.17 13.00
CA SER A 81 18.51 -5.56 11.96
C SER A 81 17.02 -5.53 12.30
N GLY A 82 16.53 -6.38 13.16
CA GLY A 82 15.11 -6.50 13.47
C GLY A 82 14.74 -5.93 14.83
N GLU A 83 15.08 -6.64 15.90
CA GLU A 83 14.74 -6.21 17.27
C GLU A 83 15.36 -4.86 17.64
N ALA A 84 16.62 -4.61 17.21
CA ALA A 84 17.32 -3.36 17.49
C ALA A 84 16.63 -2.14 16.84
N VAL A 85 16.11 -2.29 15.61
CA VAL A 85 15.35 -1.22 14.93
C VAL A 85 14.04 -0.95 15.65
N GLN A 86 13.30 -1.99 16.08
CA GLN A 86 12.08 -1.81 16.89
C GLN A 86 12.38 -1.07 18.19
N GLN A 87 13.46 -1.43 18.90
CA GLN A 87 13.89 -0.76 20.13
C GLN A 87 14.30 0.70 19.88
N GLY A 88 15.05 0.96 18.81
CA GLY A 88 15.46 2.31 18.43
C GLY A 88 14.29 3.24 18.11
N MET A 89 13.24 2.70 17.47
CA MET A 89 12.02 3.46 17.17
C MET A 89 11.21 3.84 18.41
N LEU A 90 11.38 3.15 19.56
CA LEU A 90 10.64 3.48 20.79
C LEU A 90 10.84 4.92 21.21
N LYS A 91 12.07 5.44 21.09
CA LYS A 91 12.38 6.83 21.44
C LYS A 91 11.52 7.83 20.68
N LEU A 92 11.31 7.60 19.37
CA LEU A 92 10.45 8.45 18.54
C LEU A 92 8.97 8.30 18.91
N LEU A 93 8.51 7.07 19.15
CA LEU A 93 7.12 6.77 19.49
C LEU A 93 6.72 7.26 20.88
N GLU A 94 7.67 7.40 21.81
CA GLU A 94 7.46 7.91 23.15
C GLU A 94 7.36 9.44 23.21
N GLY A 95 7.78 10.11 22.15
CA GLY A 95 7.89 11.55 22.09
C GLY A 95 9.24 12.04 22.61
N SER A 96 10.06 12.57 21.73
CA SER A 96 11.39 13.08 22.05
C SER A 96 11.77 14.23 21.13
N ASP A 97 12.70 15.04 21.60
CA ASP A 97 13.37 16.05 20.80
C ASP A 97 14.46 15.37 19.95
N VAL A 98 14.38 15.54 18.66
CA VAL A 98 15.30 14.97 17.68
C VAL A 98 15.99 16.07 16.91
N GLU A 99 17.33 16.08 16.92
CA GLU A 99 18.12 17.00 16.11
C GLU A 99 18.25 16.45 14.69
N VAL A 100 17.77 17.22 13.72
CA VAL A 100 17.77 16.86 12.30
C VAL A 100 18.38 17.97 11.44
N PRO A 101 19.08 17.61 10.35
CA PRO A 101 19.65 18.57 9.43
C PRO A 101 18.57 19.26 8.61
N VAL A 102 18.69 20.59 8.47
CA VAL A 102 17.78 21.40 7.64
C VAL A 102 18.22 21.32 6.19
N GLY A 103 17.33 20.84 5.32
CA GLY A 103 17.60 20.73 3.87
C GLY A 103 18.57 19.61 3.45
N ALA A 104 18.88 18.67 4.35
CA ALA A 104 19.69 17.49 4.03
C ALA A 104 19.16 16.24 4.73
N ASN A 105 19.44 15.06 4.16
CA ASN A 105 18.98 13.77 4.69
C ASN A 105 19.98 13.10 5.65
N SER A 106 21.14 13.73 5.91
CA SER A 106 22.18 13.14 6.74
C SER A 106 22.78 14.17 7.69
N LYS A 107 22.95 13.76 8.95
CA LYS A 107 23.65 14.57 9.99
C LYS A 107 25.12 14.86 9.68
N ASN A 108 25.71 14.13 8.76
CA ASN A 108 27.10 14.37 8.32
C ASN A 108 27.22 15.51 7.32
N ALA A 109 26.13 16.07 6.84
CA ALA A 109 26.16 17.26 6.02
C ALA A 109 26.52 18.48 6.90
N MET A 110 27.39 19.37 6.41
CA MET A 110 27.72 20.66 7.06
C MET A 110 26.52 21.63 6.91
N VAL A 111 25.38 21.28 7.46
CA VAL A 111 24.15 22.10 7.44
C VAL A 111 23.69 22.37 8.87
N PRO A 112 22.93 23.44 9.07
CA PRO A 112 22.36 23.72 10.39
C PRO A 112 21.46 22.58 10.86
N LEU A 113 21.53 22.23 12.13
CA LEU A 113 20.62 21.32 12.80
C LEU A 113 19.45 22.12 13.38
N THR A 114 18.27 21.52 13.36
CA THR A 114 17.11 22.00 14.08
C THR A 114 16.53 20.88 14.92
N THR A 115 15.79 21.22 15.97
CA THR A 115 15.12 20.27 16.84
C THR A 115 13.66 20.13 16.43
N VAL A 116 13.20 18.90 16.31
CA VAL A 116 11.80 18.54 16.03
C VAL A 116 11.31 17.64 17.16
N ASN A 117 10.18 18.01 17.78
CA ASN A 117 9.55 17.22 18.84
C ASN A 117 8.56 16.22 18.24
N THR A 118 8.72 14.93 18.55
CA THR A 118 7.92 13.86 17.94
C THR A 118 6.61 13.54 18.66
N SER A 119 6.30 14.21 19.77
CA SER A 119 5.16 13.90 20.64
C SER A 119 3.80 14.01 19.95
N ASN A 120 3.65 14.88 18.96
CA ASN A 120 2.41 15.12 18.21
C ASN A 120 2.44 14.55 16.79
N ILE A 121 3.52 13.86 16.41
CA ILE A 121 3.61 13.18 15.11
C ILE A 121 2.79 11.91 15.16
N LEU A 122 1.94 11.70 14.15
CA LEU A 122 1.20 10.45 14.00
C LEU A 122 2.07 9.40 13.32
N PHE A 123 2.38 8.33 14.03
CA PHE A 123 3.07 7.17 13.47
C PHE A 123 2.07 6.11 13.01
N ILE A 124 2.20 5.67 11.77
CA ILE A 124 1.43 4.58 11.19
C ILE A 124 2.42 3.53 10.68
N CYS A 125 2.28 2.29 11.15
CA CYS A 125 3.10 1.18 10.70
C CYS A 125 2.27 0.23 9.85
N GLY A 126 2.76 -0.14 8.68
CA GLY A 126 2.12 -1.08 7.76
C GLY A 126 2.99 -2.29 7.46
N GLY A 127 2.38 -3.45 7.25
CA GLY A 127 3.06 -4.68 6.86
C GLY A 127 2.12 -5.67 6.20
N ALA A 128 2.68 -6.68 5.55
CA ALA A 128 1.93 -7.77 4.94
C ALA A 128 1.70 -8.93 5.92
N PHE A 129 2.60 -9.12 6.89
CA PHE A 129 2.55 -10.16 7.92
C PHE A 129 2.26 -11.56 7.34
N PRO A 130 3.10 -12.10 6.45
CA PRO A 130 2.93 -13.45 5.94
C PRO A 130 2.87 -14.43 7.13
N ASP A 131 2.08 -15.49 6.99
CA ASP A 131 1.88 -16.53 8.03
C ASP A 131 1.19 -16.06 9.33
N LEU A 132 0.76 -14.81 9.43
CA LEU A 132 0.01 -14.34 10.62
C LEU A 132 -1.34 -15.06 10.75
N GLU A 133 -1.96 -15.41 9.63
CA GLU A 133 -3.20 -16.18 9.61
C GLU A 133 -3.05 -17.54 10.28
N GLU A 134 -1.91 -18.22 10.09
CA GLU A 134 -1.63 -19.50 10.74
C GLU A 134 -1.52 -19.34 12.27
N ILE A 135 -0.88 -18.27 12.73
CA ILE A 135 -0.78 -17.95 14.16
C ILE A 135 -2.18 -17.73 14.77
N ILE A 136 -3.03 -16.99 14.06
CA ILE A 136 -4.42 -16.74 14.48
C ILE A 136 -5.21 -18.05 14.54
N LYS A 137 -5.10 -18.89 13.50
CA LYS A 137 -5.74 -20.23 13.46
C LYS A 137 -5.31 -21.09 14.64
N GLU A 138 -4.01 -21.18 14.90
CA GLU A 138 -3.49 -21.96 16.05
C GLU A 138 -4.07 -21.46 17.37
N ARG A 139 -4.12 -20.13 17.59
CA ARG A 139 -4.70 -19.56 18.81
C ARG A 139 -6.18 -19.89 18.96
N LEU A 140 -6.96 -19.77 17.88
CA LEU A 140 -8.39 -20.04 17.89
C LEU A 140 -8.67 -21.53 18.09
N ASN A 141 -7.89 -22.41 17.47
CA ASN A 141 -8.02 -23.86 17.62
C ASN A 141 -7.63 -24.33 19.05
N LYS A 142 -6.58 -23.75 19.65
CA LYS A 142 -6.21 -24.04 21.06
C LYS A 142 -7.33 -23.65 22.04
N LYS A 143 -8.00 -22.52 21.83
CA LYS A 143 -9.16 -22.10 22.65
C LYS A 143 -10.35 -23.04 22.47
N ALA A 144 -10.57 -23.56 21.27
CA ALA A 144 -11.65 -24.50 20.97
C ALA A 144 -11.41 -25.92 21.53
N ALA A 145 -10.15 -26.36 21.59
CA ALA A 145 -9.78 -27.69 22.11
C ALA A 145 -10.00 -27.83 23.64
N ILE A 146 -10.09 -26.72 24.38
CA ILE A 146 -10.42 -26.70 25.81
C ILE A 146 -11.94 -26.90 26.05
N GLY A 147 -12.77 -26.73 25.02
CA GLY A 147 -14.22 -26.93 25.05
C GLY A 147 -14.64 -28.05 24.09
N PHE A 148 -14.69 -29.27 24.57
CA PHE A 148 -15.34 -30.49 24.05
C PHE A 148 -15.94 -30.46 22.60
N GLN A 149 -15.25 -30.05 21.56
CA GLN A 149 -15.70 -30.23 20.17
C GLN A 149 -14.50 -30.50 19.24
N ALA A 150 -14.34 -31.77 18.89
CA ALA A 150 -13.28 -32.26 18.00
C ALA A 150 -13.44 -31.86 16.51
N ASP A 151 -14.56 -31.25 16.13
CA ASP A 151 -14.93 -30.95 14.72
C ASP A 151 -14.57 -29.52 14.26
N LEU A 152 -13.73 -28.79 14.99
CA LEU A 152 -13.46 -27.38 14.73
C LEU A 152 -12.19 -27.11 13.92
N LYS A 153 -11.42 -28.13 13.52
CA LYS A 153 -10.17 -27.93 12.77
C LYS A 153 -10.40 -27.28 11.39
N ASP A 154 -11.53 -27.54 10.76
CA ASP A 154 -11.82 -27.04 9.40
C ASP A 154 -12.61 -25.72 9.37
N LYS A 155 -13.08 -25.23 10.53
CA LYS A 155 -13.99 -24.08 10.59
C LYS A 155 -13.35 -22.76 10.16
N TYR A 156 -12.04 -22.63 10.33
CA TYR A 156 -11.31 -21.40 10.05
C TYR A 156 -10.47 -21.44 8.76
N ASP A 157 -10.42 -22.60 8.08
CA ASP A 157 -9.60 -22.75 6.86
C ASP A 157 -10.12 -21.96 5.67
N ASN A 158 -11.44 -21.66 5.65
CA ASN A 158 -12.08 -20.85 4.61
C ASN A 158 -12.58 -19.49 5.10
N ASP A 159 -12.16 -19.02 6.27
CA ASP A 159 -12.59 -17.73 6.81
C ASP A 159 -11.80 -16.58 6.16
N LYS A 160 -12.37 -15.96 5.12
CA LYS A 160 -11.80 -14.78 4.43
C LYS A 160 -11.56 -13.57 5.35
N ASN A 161 -12.14 -13.58 6.56
CA ASN A 161 -12.04 -12.49 7.52
C ASN A 161 -11.15 -12.85 8.73
N LEU A 162 -10.29 -13.85 8.59
CA LEU A 162 -9.48 -14.34 9.69
C LEU A 162 -8.55 -13.26 10.28
N LEU A 163 -7.95 -12.43 9.42
CA LEU A 163 -7.10 -11.32 9.84
C LEU A 163 -7.83 -10.31 10.73
N ASN A 164 -9.15 -10.14 10.59
CA ASN A 164 -9.93 -9.24 11.47
C ASN A 164 -9.96 -9.71 12.93
N LYS A 165 -9.54 -10.96 13.19
CA LYS A 165 -9.45 -11.54 14.55
C LYS A 165 -8.06 -11.41 15.16
N VAL A 166 -7.17 -10.64 14.52
CA VAL A 166 -5.81 -10.40 15.02
C VAL A 166 -5.83 -9.74 16.39
N THR A 167 -4.91 -10.15 17.22
CA THR A 167 -4.69 -9.60 18.57
C THR A 167 -3.23 -9.20 18.76
N VAL A 168 -2.94 -8.37 19.75
CA VAL A 168 -1.56 -8.01 20.12
C VAL A 168 -0.71 -9.26 20.39
N GLU A 169 -1.32 -10.31 20.97
CA GLU A 169 -0.63 -11.57 21.25
C GLU A 169 -0.20 -12.29 19.96
N ASP A 170 -1.01 -12.25 18.90
CA ASP A 170 -0.64 -12.83 17.60
C ASP A 170 0.57 -12.11 17.00
N LEU A 171 0.60 -10.77 17.09
CA LEU A 171 1.72 -9.96 16.61
C LEU A 171 3.00 -10.21 17.45
N ARG A 172 2.85 -10.43 18.76
CA ARG A 172 3.95 -10.84 19.61
C ARG A 172 4.48 -12.22 19.22
N MET A 173 3.60 -13.16 18.96
CA MET A 173 3.95 -14.49 18.46
C MET A 173 4.63 -14.47 17.09
N PHE A 174 4.26 -13.50 16.25
CA PHE A 174 4.89 -13.24 14.96
C PHE A 174 6.34 -12.75 15.09
N GLY A 175 6.67 -12.06 16.19
CA GLY A 175 8.02 -11.57 16.49
C GLY A 175 8.13 -10.07 16.72
N MET A 176 6.99 -9.39 16.91
CA MET A 176 7.00 -7.98 17.27
C MET A 176 7.30 -7.82 18.78
N VAL A 177 8.09 -6.80 19.10
CA VAL A 177 8.49 -6.51 20.49
C VAL A 177 7.31 -5.96 21.29
N PRO A 178 7.02 -6.47 22.50
CA PRO A 178 5.87 -6.03 23.29
C PRO A 178 5.83 -4.53 23.55
N GLU A 179 6.97 -3.91 23.85
CA GLU A 179 7.10 -2.49 24.12
C GLU A 179 6.73 -1.66 22.89
N PHE A 180 7.15 -2.10 21.71
CA PHE A 180 6.81 -1.49 20.44
C PHE A 180 5.29 -1.57 20.15
N LEU A 181 4.68 -2.74 20.35
CA LEU A 181 3.24 -2.92 20.20
C LEU A 181 2.45 -2.08 21.21
N GLY A 182 2.97 -1.89 22.43
CA GLY A 182 2.36 -1.05 23.44
C GLY A 182 2.26 0.43 23.04
N ARG A 183 3.12 0.90 22.14
CA ARG A 183 3.10 2.28 21.60
C ARG A 183 2.23 2.42 20.35
N LEU A 184 1.78 1.31 19.76
CA LEU A 184 0.92 1.25 18.60
C LEU A 184 -0.39 0.51 18.94
N PRO A 185 -1.24 1.07 19.81
CA PRO A 185 -2.37 0.35 20.41
C PRO A 185 -3.51 0.11 19.41
N ILE A 186 -3.56 0.85 18.31
CA ILE A 186 -4.63 0.74 17.31
C ILE A 186 -4.19 -0.21 16.21
N ILE A 187 -4.88 -1.34 16.10
CA ILE A 187 -4.64 -2.35 15.07
C ILE A 187 -5.87 -2.41 14.17
N PHE A 188 -5.65 -2.31 12.87
CA PHE A 188 -6.69 -2.56 11.88
C PHE A 188 -6.13 -3.38 10.72
N THR A 189 -7.01 -4.11 10.06
CA THR A 189 -6.67 -4.96 8.92
C THR A 189 -7.38 -4.49 7.67
N LEU A 190 -6.70 -4.60 6.54
CA LEU A 190 -7.31 -4.38 5.24
C LEU A 190 -7.78 -5.73 4.69
N GLN A 191 -8.96 -5.74 4.10
CA GLN A 191 -9.51 -6.93 3.46
C GLN A 191 -8.71 -7.30 2.21
N GLY A 192 -8.66 -8.59 1.89
CA GLY A 192 -8.17 -9.05 0.59
C GLY A 192 -9.01 -8.45 -0.54
N LEU A 193 -8.36 -8.12 -1.66
CA LEU A 193 -9.06 -7.59 -2.82
C LEU A 193 -9.70 -8.76 -3.59
N ASP A 194 -10.99 -8.66 -3.84
CA ASP A 194 -11.73 -9.53 -4.76
C ASP A 194 -11.88 -8.88 -6.15
N GLU A 195 -12.47 -9.61 -7.09
CA GLU A 195 -12.69 -9.14 -8.47
C GLU A 195 -13.52 -7.86 -8.49
N ASP A 196 -14.61 -7.79 -7.73
CA ASP A 196 -15.50 -6.62 -7.72
C ASP A 196 -14.80 -5.40 -7.10
N MET A 197 -13.98 -5.57 -6.08
CA MET A 197 -13.15 -4.50 -5.52
C MET A 197 -12.11 -3.99 -6.51
N LEU A 198 -11.46 -4.88 -7.27
CA LEU A 198 -10.51 -4.48 -8.30
C LEU A 198 -11.18 -3.69 -9.42
N VAL A 199 -12.37 -4.08 -9.86
CA VAL A 199 -13.18 -3.32 -10.83
C VAL A 199 -13.53 -1.93 -10.28
N LYS A 200 -13.91 -1.82 -9.01
CA LYS A 200 -14.15 -0.52 -8.37
C LYS A 200 -12.91 0.33 -8.30
N ILE A 201 -11.75 -0.24 -7.98
CA ILE A 201 -10.46 0.47 -7.97
C ILE A 201 -10.13 1.06 -9.35
N LEU A 202 -10.49 0.37 -10.43
CA LEU A 202 -10.30 0.87 -11.79
C LEU A 202 -11.17 2.09 -12.12
N LYS A 203 -12.43 2.13 -11.61
CA LYS A 203 -13.46 3.11 -12.01
C LYS A 203 -13.68 4.24 -11.02
N GLU A 204 -13.84 3.92 -9.73
CA GLU A 204 -14.43 4.83 -8.74
C GLU A 204 -13.50 5.94 -8.24
N PRO A 205 -12.20 5.70 -7.95
CA PRO A 205 -11.33 6.72 -7.40
C PRO A 205 -11.34 8.00 -8.24
N ARG A 206 -11.15 9.15 -7.59
CA ARG A 206 -11.06 10.45 -8.28
C ARG A 206 -9.99 10.44 -9.37
N ASN A 207 -8.83 9.82 -9.06
CA ASN A 207 -7.70 9.64 -9.97
C ASN A 207 -7.62 8.18 -10.46
N ALA A 208 -8.77 7.55 -10.75
CA ALA A 208 -8.79 6.20 -11.30
C ALA A 208 -7.95 6.13 -12.57
N ILE A 209 -7.24 5.02 -12.76
CA ILE A 209 -6.33 4.88 -13.89
C ILE A 209 -7.06 4.93 -15.22
N LEU A 210 -8.29 4.42 -15.30
CA LEU A 210 -9.11 4.52 -16.51
C LEU A 210 -9.37 5.97 -16.87
N LYS A 211 -9.75 6.81 -15.90
CA LYS A 211 -10.01 8.25 -16.13
C LYS A 211 -8.77 9.01 -16.63
N GLN A 212 -7.57 8.53 -16.28
CA GLN A 212 -6.34 9.12 -16.79
C GLN A 212 -6.19 8.83 -18.30
N TYR A 213 -6.45 7.58 -18.73
CA TYR A 213 -6.41 7.22 -20.15
C TYR A 213 -7.55 7.85 -20.93
N GLU A 214 -8.78 7.90 -20.38
CA GLU A 214 -9.92 8.60 -20.97
C GLU A 214 -9.55 10.06 -21.27
N LYS A 215 -8.97 10.75 -20.27
CA LYS A 215 -8.56 12.15 -20.44
C LYS A 215 -7.42 12.34 -21.45
N LEU A 216 -6.49 11.38 -21.56
CA LEU A 216 -5.42 11.46 -22.56
C LEU A 216 -5.98 11.35 -23.98
N LEU A 217 -6.86 10.40 -24.27
CA LEU A 217 -7.48 10.25 -25.58
C LEU A 217 -8.51 11.36 -25.88
N GLU A 218 -9.14 11.92 -24.85
CA GLU A 218 -10.01 13.10 -25.00
C GLU A 218 -9.24 14.30 -25.57
N MET A 219 -7.94 14.44 -25.28
CA MET A 219 -7.10 15.51 -25.87
C MET A 219 -6.93 15.36 -27.39
N ASP A 220 -7.06 14.14 -27.91
CA ASP A 220 -7.07 13.81 -29.34
C ASP A 220 -8.50 13.72 -29.90
N GLU A 221 -9.49 14.21 -29.12
CA GLU A 221 -10.92 14.18 -29.44
C GLU A 221 -11.47 12.76 -29.67
N VAL A 222 -10.88 11.76 -29.02
CA VAL A 222 -11.30 10.37 -29.06
C VAL A 222 -11.88 9.96 -27.68
N LYS A 223 -13.08 9.42 -27.74
CA LYS A 223 -13.74 8.86 -26.54
C LYS A 223 -13.23 7.45 -26.27
N LEU A 224 -12.80 7.17 -25.04
CA LEU A 224 -12.42 5.84 -24.60
C LEU A 224 -13.49 5.26 -23.68
N GLU A 225 -13.93 4.05 -23.97
CA GLU A 225 -14.84 3.29 -23.11
C GLU A 225 -14.32 1.89 -22.84
N PHE A 226 -14.68 1.35 -21.69
CA PHE A 226 -14.39 -0.03 -21.30
C PHE A 226 -15.69 -0.78 -21.05
N GLU A 227 -15.88 -1.90 -21.74
CA GLU A 227 -16.98 -2.82 -21.41
C GLU A 227 -16.78 -3.41 -20.00
N GLU A 228 -17.89 -3.64 -19.27
CA GLU A 228 -17.84 -4.22 -17.93
C GLU A 228 -17.11 -5.59 -17.91
N ASN A 229 -17.32 -6.39 -18.96
CA ASN A 229 -16.66 -7.68 -19.11
C ASN A 229 -15.15 -7.55 -19.35
N ALA A 230 -14.68 -6.48 -20.01
CA ALA A 230 -13.26 -6.19 -20.16
C ALA A 230 -12.61 -5.86 -18.82
N LEU A 231 -13.27 -5.06 -18.00
CA LEU A 231 -12.79 -4.70 -16.66
C LEU A 231 -12.72 -5.93 -15.74
N ARG A 232 -13.69 -6.82 -15.80
CA ARG A 232 -13.66 -8.10 -15.08
C ARG A 232 -12.52 -9.00 -15.56
N ALA A 233 -12.25 -9.05 -16.86
CA ALA A 233 -11.11 -9.79 -17.40
C ALA A 233 -9.77 -9.23 -16.89
N ILE A 234 -9.61 -7.90 -16.83
CA ILE A 234 -8.44 -7.24 -16.25
C ILE A 234 -8.31 -7.57 -14.77
N ALA A 235 -9.40 -7.47 -14.00
CA ALA A 235 -9.41 -7.78 -12.58
C ALA A 235 -9.02 -9.25 -12.32
N LYS A 236 -9.52 -10.18 -13.10
CA LYS A 236 -9.17 -11.60 -13.02
C LYS A 236 -7.67 -11.84 -13.28
N LYS A 237 -7.12 -11.25 -14.34
CA LYS A 237 -5.67 -11.32 -14.62
C LYS A 237 -4.83 -10.72 -13.49
N ALA A 238 -5.33 -9.67 -12.82
CA ALA A 238 -4.64 -9.07 -11.69
C ALA A 238 -4.64 -10.00 -10.45
N LEU A 239 -5.74 -10.72 -10.19
CA LEU A 239 -5.80 -11.72 -9.13
C LEU A 239 -4.82 -12.88 -9.37
N GLU A 240 -4.65 -13.32 -10.62
CA GLU A 240 -3.71 -14.38 -10.99
C GLU A 240 -2.24 -13.99 -10.74
N LYS A 241 -1.91 -12.69 -10.79
CA LYS A 241 -0.54 -12.18 -10.54
C LYS A 241 -0.18 -12.05 -9.04
N ASP A 242 -1.11 -12.27 -8.13
CA ASP A 242 -0.92 -12.23 -6.65
C ASP A 242 -0.23 -10.97 -6.10
N THR A 243 -0.27 -9.87 -6.85
CA THR A 243 0.30 -8.58 -6.47
C THR A 243 -0.75 -7.52 -6.14
N GLY A 244 -2.02 -7.94 -6.05
CA GLY A 244 -3.17 -7.10 -5.74
C GLY A 244 -3.38 -5.97 -6.76
N ALA A 245 -3.80 -4.82 -6.29
CA ALA A 245 -4.08 -3.67 -7.15
C ALA A 245 -2.86 -3.13 -7.93
N ARG A 246 -1.63 -3.45 -7.51
CA ARG A 246 -0.41 -3.05 -8.25
C ARG A 246 -0.37 -3.66 -9.64
N ALA A 247 -0.91 -4.90 -9.81
CA ALA A 247 -0.98 -5.55 -11.11
C ALA A 247 -1.86 -4.80 -12.12
N LEU A 248 -2.91 -4.12 -11.65
CA LEU A 248 -3.88 -3.44 -12.53
C LEU A 248 -3.21 -2.43 -13.45
N ARG A 249 -2.27 -1.66 -12.93
CA ARG A 249 -1.57 -0.66 -13.71
C ARG A 249 -0.75 -1.29 -14.84
N ALA A 250 0.07 -2.29 -14.50
CA ALA A 250 0.93 -2.96 -15.48
C ALA A 250 0.10 -3.68 -16.57
N ILE A 251 -1.03 -4.28 -16.17
CA ILE A 251 -1.93 -4.93 -17.13
C ILE A 251 -2.56 -3.89 -18.06
N LEU A 252 -3.08 -2.78 -17.52
CA LEU A 252 -3.64 -1.72 -18.35
C LEU A 252 -2.61 -1.10 -19.27
N GLU A 253 -1.40 -0.82 -18.79
CA GLU A 253 -0.33 -0.26 -19.62
C GLU A 253 -0.01 -1.17 -20.81
N GLU A 254 0.00 -2.49 -20.63
CA GLU A 254 0.20 -3.47 -21.71
C GLU A 254 -0.83 -3.32 -22.84
N TYR A 255 -2.12 -3.18 -22.50
CA TYR A 255 -3.19 -3.04 -23.51
C TYR A 255 -3.35 -1.63 -24.06
N MET A 256 -3.06 -0.63 -23.26
CA MET A 256 -3.23 0.77 -23.67
C MET A 256 -2.08 1.29 -24.52
N LEU A 257 -0.90 0.66 -24.49
CA LEU A 257 0.27 1.11 -25.23
C LEU A 257 -0.03 1.20 -26.74
N ASP A 258 -0.56 0.13 -27.32
CA ASP A 258 -0.90 0.08 -28.74
C ASP A 258 -2.03 1.07 -29.08
N ILE A 259 -3.05 1.17 -28.24
CA ILE A 259 -4.15 2.12 -28.40
C ILE A 259 -3.63 3.56 -28.43
N MET A 260 -2.79 3.93 -27.45
CA MET A 260 -2.22 5.27 -27.35
C MET A 260 -1.28 5.63 -28.51
N TYR A 261 -0.69 4.61 -29.14
CA TYR A 261 0.21 4.81 -30.28
C TYR A 261 -0.52 4.85 -31.61
N GLU A 262 -1.51 3.98 -31.84
CA GLU A 262 -2.17 3.84 -33.15
C GLU A 262 -3.35 4.81 -33.32
N ILE A 263 -4.16 5.02 -32.30
CA ILE A 263 -5.40 5.81 -32.41
C ILE A 263 -5.15 7.26 -32.78
N PRO A 264 -4.18 8.00 -32.23
CA PRO A 264 -3.93 9.39 -32.59
C PRO A 264 -3.44 9.62 -34.02
N LYS A 265 -3.08 8.55 -34.73
CA LYS A 265 -2.62 8.65 -36.14
C LYS A 265 -3.77 8.80 -37.15
N ASP A 266 -4.99 8.48 -36.73
CA ASP A 266 -6.17 8.48 -37.60
C ASP A 266 -7.24 9.42 -37.07
N ASP A 267 -7.28 10.64 -37.63
CA ASP A 267 -8.25 11.69 -37.26
C ASP A 267 -9.71 11.30 -37.50
N SER A 268 -9.97 10.22 -38.24
CA SER A 268 -11.32 9.73 -38.48
C SER A 268 -11.93 8.97 -37.29
N ILE A 269 -11.13 8.56 -36.32
CA ILE A 269 -11.58 7.82 -35.17
C ILE A 269 -12.23 8.76 -34.15
N GLY A 270 -13.44 8.43 -33.71
CA GLY A 270 -14.20 9.20 -32.71
C GLY A 270 -14.33 8.49 -31.36
N GLU A 271 -14.38 7.14 -31.35
CA GLU A 271 -14.56 6.37 -30.12
C GLU A 271 -13.84 5.02 -30.23
N VAL A 272 -13.25 4.61 -29.08
CA VAL A 272 -12.61 3.32 -28.92
C VAL A 272 -13.21 2.62 -27.71
N ILE A 273 -13.72 1.40 -27.92
CA ILE A 273 -14.31 0.59 -26.86
C ILE A 273 -13.44 -0.64 -26.62
N ILE A 274 -12.90 -0.75 -25.43
CA ILE A 274 -12.10 -1.89 -25.02
C ILE A 274 -13.03 -3.03 -24.65
N THR A 275 -12.92 -4.13 -25.38
CA THR A 275 -13.75 -5.33 -25.23
C THR A 275 -13.03 -6.42 -24.45
N LYS A 276 -13.78 -7.41 -23.95
CA LYS A 276 -13.21 -8.58 -23.30
C LYS A 276 -12.31 -9.36 -24.25
N GLU A 277 -12.71 -9.50 -25.54
CA GLU A 277 -11.97 -10.21 -26.57
C GLU A 277 -10.60 -9.58 -26.82
N TYR A 278 -10.50 -8.26 -26.71
CA TYR A 278 -9.23 -7.55 -26.80
C TYR A 278 -8.31 -7.89 -25.62
N ILE A 279 -8.84 -7.90 -24.40
CA ILE A 279 -8.08 -8.26 -23.18
C ILE A 279 -7.64 -9.73 -23.20
N GLU A 280 -8.44 -10.63 -23.81
CA GLU A 280 -8.12 -12.07 -23.92
C GLU A 280 -7.30 -12.40 -25.19
N HIS A 281 -6.92 -11.41 -25.99
CA HIS A 281 -6.19 -11.56 -27.28
C HIS A 281 -6.94 -12.45 -28.30
N THR A 282 -8.26 -12.46 -28.22
CA THR A 282 -9.13 -13.21 -29.16
C THR A 282 -9.79 -12.31 -30.21
N GLY A 283 -9.65 -10.98 -30.06
CA GLY A 283 -10.19 -9.98 -30.97
C GLY A 283 -9.52 -8.62 -30.78
N GLY A 284 -10.00 -7.60 -31.50
CA GLY A 284 -9.55 -6.22 -31.39
C GLY A 284 -10.51 -5.36 -30.55
N PRO A 285 -10.11 -4.10 -30.25
CA PRO A 285 -11.02 -3.11 -29.71
C PRO A 285 -12.08 -2.75 -30.76
N LYS A 286 -13.24 -2.30 -30.33
CA LYS A 286 -14.24 -1.71 -31.25
C LYS A 286 -13.88 -0.25 -31.51
N ILE A 287 -13.76 0.10 -32.76
CA ILE A 287 -13.42 1.46 -33.21
C ILE A 287 -14.62 2.04 -33.95
N LEU A 288 -15.09 3.20 -33.53
CA LEU A 288 -16.16 3.94 -34.21
C LEU A 288 -15.59 5.21 -34.82
N LEU A 289 -15.96 5.49 -36.08
CA LEU A 289 -15.53 6.67 -36.80
C LEU A 289 -16.37 7.89 -36.37
N ARG A 290 -15.80 9.07 -36.48
CA ARG A 290 -16.49 10.34 -36.21
C ARG A 290 -17.74 10.45 -37.11
N GLY A 291 -18.91 10.73 -36.51
CA GLY A 291 -20.18 10.85 -37.19
C GLY A 291 -20.96 9.54 -37.43
N GLN A 292 -20.46 8.41 -36.96
CA GLN A 292 -21.24 7.17 -36.89
C GLN A 292 -21.91 7.06 -35.51
N GLU A 293 -23.25 7.09 -35.48
CA GLU A 293 -23.97 6.67 -34.26
C GLU A 293 -23.80 5.16 -34.04
N PRO A 294 -23.67 4.71 -32.80
CA PRO A 294 -23.62 3.28 -32.51
C PRO A 294 -24.92 2.64 -33.02
N LEU A 295 -24.81 1.69 -33.92
CA LEU A 295 -25.92 0.84 -34.32
C LEU A 295 -26.41 0.07 -33.11
N LEU A 296 -27.48 0.53 -32.47
CA LEU A 296 -28.24 -0.25 -31.49
C LEU A 296 -28.80 -1.48 -32.23
N LEU A 297 -28.10 -2.60 -32.14
CA LEU A 297 -28.67 -3.90 -32.50
C LEU A 297 -29.79 -4.20 -31.51
N GLN A 298 -31.02 -4.17 -32.06
CA GLN A 298 -32.24 -4.61 -31.35
C GLN A 298 -32.18 -6.09 -31.02
#